data_91247935bb7142f076c5ed5e5cbe977f
#
_entry.id   91247935bb7142f076c5ed5e5cbe977f
#
_cell.length_a   1.000
_cell.length_b   1.000
_cell.length_c   1.000
_cell.angle_alpha   90.00
_cell.angle_beta   90.00
_cell.angle_gamma   90.00
#
_symmetry.space_group_name_H-M   'P 1'
#
loop_
_entity.id
_entity.type
_entity.pdbx_description
1 polymer ?
#
loop_
_entity_poly.entity_id
_entity_poly.type
_entity_poly.pdbx_seq_one_letter_code
_entity_poly.pdbx_strand_id
1 'polypeptide(L)'
;MIHYYHNTDTLKMGITLRDLTLPDQGNMGIVAPQTRTDVLKNRHIFLKALNLTPSHYVQAHQTHSKHCVQVTQADGGRGFFDPSTAFDQTDALYTLEPDLLLAIFTADCVPLLFYDEESPLIGAIHSGWRGTVQNITQATFSTIFDRHPHLKPDTFHVQLGPSLSPLHFEVDQDVYEQFKGLNEASDCISYDSARKKWHIDNRRVVKNQCLKAGILEENIRLYPLDTYESPYGFSYRENHTPRRHLHFIWRK
;
A
#
# COMPACT_ATOMS: atom_id res chain seq x y z
N MET A 1 -16.10 4.78 -4.05
CA MET A 1 -16.28 5.28 -2.66
C MET A 1 -14.91 5.45 -2.00
N ILE A 2 -14.70 6.55 -1.23
CA ILE A 2 -13.46 6.75 -0.43
C ILE A 2 -13.74 6.32 1.00
N HIS A 3 -12.86 5.51 1.57
CA HIS A 3 -12.83 5.20 3.00
C HIS A 3 -11.59 5.84 3.61
N TYR A 4 -11.78 6.71 4.60
CA TYR A 4 -10.69 7.42 5.27
C TYR A 4 -10.27 6.68 6.54
N TYR A 5 -8.99 6.46 6.71
CA TYR A 5 -8.37 6.06 7.98
C TYR A 5 -8.08 7.28 8.86
N HIS A 6 -7.71 8.39 8.20
CA HIS A 6 -7.49 9.69 8.82
C HIS A 6 -8.00 10.78 7.88
N ASN A 7 -8.73 11.77 8.41
CA ASN A 7 -9.32 12.83 7.61
C ASN A 7 -9.39 14.13 8.42
N THR A 8 -8.34 14.92 8.32
CA THR A 8 -8.25 16.28 8.87
C THR A 8 -7.95 17.28 7.75
N ASP A 9 -7.91 18.56 8.07
CA ASP A 9 -7.57 19.61 7.11
C ASP A 9 -6.10 19.56 6.68
N THR A 10 -5.23 18.90 7.47
CA THR A 10 -3.78 18.84 7.23
C THR A 10 -3.27 17.46 6.85
N LEU A 11 -4.00 16.38 7.15
CA LEU A 11 -3.60 15.01 6.82
C LEU A 11 -4.82 14.21 6.37
N LYS A 12 -4.76 13.62 5.18
CA LYS A 12 -5.77 12.68 4.66
C LYS A 12 -5.09 11.38 4.27
N MET A 13 -5.63 10.29 4.77
CA MET A 13 -5.12 8.94 4.50
C MET A 13 -6.30 7.98 4.32
N GLY A 14 -6.26 7.12 3.29
CA GLY A 14 -7.37 6.23 3.04
C GLY A 14 -7.19 5.32 1.83
N ILE A 15 -8.31 4.75 1.42
CA ILE A 15 -8.43 3.82 0.29
C ILE A 15 -9.66 4.17 -0.56
N THR A 16 -9.58 3.92 -1.87
CA THR A 16 -10.76 3.83 -2.73
C THR A 16 -11.29 2.40 -2.75
N LEU A 17 -12.54 2.21 -2.39
CA LEU A 17 -13.22 0.91 -2.42
C LEU A 17 -13.96 0.72 -3.74
N ARG A 18 -14.24 -0.54 -4.09
CA ARG A 18 -15.10 -0.91 -5.21
C ARG A 18 -16.45 -0.19 -5.08
N ASP A 19 -16.92 0.40 -6.19
CA ASP A 19 -18.16 1.16 -6.25
C ASP A 19 -18.84 0.94 -7.60
N LEU A 20 -19.94 0.20 -7.61
CA LEU A 20 -20.67 -0.19 -8.82
C LEU A 20 -21.32 1.00 -9.54
N THR A 21 -21.39 2.17 -8.91
CA THR A 21 -21.95 3.40 -9.52
C THR A 21 -20.92 4.18 -10.34
N LEU A 22 -19.63 3.82 -10.21
CA LEU A 22 -18.53 4.47 -10.91
C LEU A 22 -18.10 3.67 -12.16
N PRO A 23 -17.49 4.34 -13.17
CA PRO A 23 -16.90 3.66 -14.33
C PRO A 23 -15.95 2.54 -13.89
N ASP A 24 -15.97 1.41 -14.60
CA ASP A 24 -15.17 0.22 -14.30
C ASP A 24 -15.15 -0.13 -12.79
N GLN A 25 -16.31 0.04 -12.12
CA GLN A 25 -16.53 -0.24 -10.70
C GLN A 25 -15.62 0.55 -9.73
N GLY A 26 -15.14 1.72 -10.16
CA GLY A 26 -14.23 2.53 -9.33
C GLY A 26 -12.76 2.09 -9.40
N ASN A 27 -12.37 1.32 -10.43
CA ASN A 27 -10.97 0.95 -10.68
C ASN A 27 -10.06 2.19 -10.76
N MET A 28 -8.92 2.14 -10.08
CA MET A 28 -7.95 3.23 -10.03
C MET A 28 -6.62 2.89 -10.74
N GLY A 29 -6.42 1.62 -11.14
CA GLY A 29 -5.20 1.14 -11.77
C GLY A 29 -5.29 1.10 -13.30
N ILE A 30 -4.40 1.78 -14.01
CA ILE A 30 -4.23 1.64 -15.46
C ILE A 30 -3.34 0.42 -15.70
N VAL A 31 -3.94 -0.77 -15.75
CA VAL A 31 -3.23 -2.03 -16.00
C VAL A 31 -3.26 -2.40 -17.48
N ALA A 32 -4.33 -1.96 -18.19
CA ALA A 32 -4.49 -2.22 -19.62
C ALA A 32 -4.98 -0.96 -20.34
N PRO A 33 -4.57 -0.73 -21.61
CA PRO A 33 -4.91 0.50 -22.35
C PRO A 33 -6.41 0.78 -22.43
N GLN A 34 -7.24 -0.26 -22.57
CA GLN A 34 -8.70 -0.13 -22.69
C GLN A 34 -9.38 0.41 -21.44
N THR A 35 -8.77 0.27 -20.27
CA THR A 35 -9.34 0.77 -19.00
C THR A 35 -8.98 2.22 -18.72
N ARG A 36 -8.05 2.82 -19.48
CA ARG A 36 -7.45 4.13 -19.21
C ARG A 36 -8.48 5.25 -19.06
N THR A 37 -9.44 5.32 -19.96
CA THR A 37 -10.46 6.40 -19.96
C THR A 37 -11.29 6.39 -18.68
N ASP A 38 -11.74 5.23 -18.25
CA ASP A 38 -12.58 5.11 -17.04
C ASP A 38 -11.77 5.30 -15.77
N VAL A 39 -10.54 4.80 -15.74
CA VAL A 39 -9.62 5.03 -14.62
C VAL A 39 -9.30 6.52 -14.47
N LEU A 40 -9.05 7.24 -15.56
CA LEU A 40 -8.80 8.69 -15.49
C LEU A 40 -10.02 9.46 -14.98
N LYS A 41 -11.25 9.07 -15.38
CA LYS A 41 -12.48 9.65 -14.82
C LYS A 41 -12.54 9.42 -13.30
N ASN A 42 -12.30 8.18 -12.85
CA ASN A 42 -12.29 7.84 -11.42
C ASN A 42 -11.24 8.64 -10.64
N ARG A 43 -10.02 8.75 -11.18
CA ARG A 43 -8.94 9.54 -10.56
C ARG A 43 -9.28 11.03 -10.47
N HIS A 44 -9.95 11.61 -11.48
CA HIS A 44 -10.41 13.00 -11.41
C HIS A 44 -11.52 13.19 -10.37
N ILE A 45 -12.49 12.29 -10.30
CA ILE A 45 -13.54 12.29 -9.27
C ILE A 45 -12.91 12.22 -7.88
N PHE A 46 -11.94 11.32 -7.70
CA PHE A 46 -11.20 11.16 -6.46
C PHE A 46 -10.45 12.43 -6.04
N LEU A 47 -9.63 13.01 -6.93
CA LEU A 47 -8.89 14.23 -6.61
C LEU A 47 -9.81 15.42 -6.33
N LYS A 48 -10.91 15.55 -7.08
CA LYS A 48 -11.92 16.59 -6.83
C LYS A 48 -12.53 16.47 -5.43
N ALA A 49 -12.79 15.25 -4.96
CA ALA A 49 -13.31 15.02 -3.60
C ALA A 49 -12.32 15.42 -2.50
N LEU A 50 -11.02 15.47 -2.81
CA LEU A 50 -9.95 15.93 -1.91
C LEU A 50 -9.61 17.41 -2.07
N ASN A 51 -10.20 18.13 -3.03
CA ASN A 51 -9.81 19.47 -3.49
C ASN A 51 -8.37 19.54 -4.01
N LEU A 52 -7.91 18.47 -4.66
CA LEU A 52 -6.58 18.35 -5.25
C LEU A 52 -6.65 18.32 -6.78
N THR A 53 -5.50 18.57 -7.42
CA THR A 53 -5.30 18.51 -8.87
C THR A 53 -4.31 17.41 -9.23
N PRO A 54 -4.21 17.00 -10.51
CA PRO A 54 -3.22 16.02 -10.93
C PRO A 54 -1.77 16.34 -10.56
N SER A 55 -1.41 17.62 -10.41
CA SER A 55 -0.06 18.04 -10.00
C SER A 55 0.33 17.67 -8.56
N HIS A 56 -0.64 17.34 -7.70
CA HIS A 56 -0.35 16.83 -6.35
C HIS A 56 -0.06 15.32 -6.32
N TYR A 57 -0.45 14.60 -7.36
CA TYR A 57 -0.45 13.15 -7.38
C TYR A 57 0.92 12.58 -7.78
N VAL A 58 1.41 11.59 -7.02
CA VAL A 58 2.64 10.85 -7.35
C VAL A 58 2.40 9.35 -7.16
N GLN A 59 2.78 8.57 -8.16
CA GLN A 59 2.57 7.13 -8.23
C GLN A 59 3.87 6.37 -8.45
N ALA A 60 3.97 5.19 -7.82
CA ALA A 60 4.99 4.18 -8.11
C ALA A 60 4.54 3.21 -9.22
N HIS A 61 5.48 2.74 -10.03
CA HIS A 61 5.33 1.56 -10.89
C HIS A 61 5.80 0.34 -10.11
N GLN A 62 4.83 -0.31 -9.45
CA GLN A 62 5.04 -1.40 -8.50
C GLN A 62 5.39 -2.70 -9.21
N THR A 63 6.51 -3.30 -8.84
CA THR A 63 7.04 -4.56 -9.42
C THR A 63 7.31 -5.63 -8.36
N HIS A 64 6.81 -5.43 -7.14
CA HIS A 64 7.10 -6.26 -5.97
C HIS A 64 8.59 -6.23 -5.59
N SER A 65 9.22 -5.09 -5.78
CA SER A 65 10.60 -4.81 -5.38
C SER A 65 10.70 -4.44 -3.90
N LYS A 66 11.90 -4.13 -3.42
CA LYS A 66 12.14 -3.48 -2.13
C LYS A 66 12.62 -2.03 -2.27
N HIS A 67 12.45 -1.44 -3.47
CA HIS A 67 12.94 -0.11 -3.77
C HIS A 67 12.02 0.96 -3.20
N CYS A 68 12.61 1.93 -2.49
CA CYS A 68 11.96 3.08 -1.89
C CYS A 68 12.54 4.37 -2.49
N VAL A 69 11.68 5.32 -2.84
CA VAL A 69 12.06 6.61 -3.39
C VAL A 69 11.53 7.75 -2.52
N GLN A 70 12.39 8.72 -2.22
CA GLN A 70 11.97 10.02 -1.70
C GLN A 70 11.48 10.87 -2.87
N VAL A 71 10.25 11.39 -2.78
CA VAL A 71 9.65 12.25 -3.80
C VAL A 71 9.63 13.71 -3.34
N THR A 72 9.66 14.61 -4.31
CA THR A 72 9.70 16.06 -4.13
C THR A 72 8.58 16.74 -4.93
N GLN A 73 8.36 18.03 -4.72
CA GLN A 73 7.40 18.83 -5.49
C GLN A 73 7.61 18.75 -7.02
N ALA A 74 8.86 18.58 -7.47
CA ALA A 74 9.18 18.42 -8.89
C ALA A 74 8.61 17.13 -9.52
N ASP A 75 8.22 16.16 -8.68
CA ASP A 75 7.65 14.88 -9.11
C ASP A 75 6.12 14.91 -9.23
N GLY A 76 5.50 16.04 -8.90
CA GLY A 76 4.05 16.19 -8.95
C GLY A 76 3.47 15.91 -10.32
N GLY A 77 2.44 15.07 -10.38
CA GLY A 77 1.78 14.62 -11.61
C GLY A 77 2.28 13.28 -12.16
N ARG A 78 3.40 12.74 -11.66
CA ARG A 78 3.98 11.48 -12.17
C ARG A 78 3.02 10.31 -11.97
N GLY A 79 2.79 9.59 -13.07
CA GLY A 79 1.94 8.41 -13.11
C GLY A 79 0.43 8.70 -13.20
N PHE A 80 -0.03 9.96 -13.05
CA PHE A 80 -1.45 10.25 -13.07
C PHE A 80 -2.12 9.96 -14.40
N PHE A 81 -1.61 10.55 -15.48
CA PHE A 81 -2.13 10.37 -16.84
C PHE A 81 -1.49 9.17 -17.53
N ASP A 82 -0.19 9.00 -17.37
CA ASP A 82 0.60 7.99 -18.05
C ASP A 82 1.43 7.20 -17.03
N PRO A 83 1.14 5.89 -16.85
CA PRO A 83 1.91 5.04 -15.95
C PRO A 83 3.41 4.98 -16.25
N SER A 84 3.83 5.23 -17.51
CA SER A 84 5.25 5.22 -17.87
C SER A 84 6.06 6.35 -17.22
N THR A 85 5.39 7.41 -16.74
CA THR A 85 6.02 8.50 -16.01
C THR A 85 6.16 8.24 -14.51
N ALA A 86 5.57 7.15 -13.99
CA ALA A 86 5.71 6.74 -12.60
C ALA A 86 7.17 6.36 -12.27
N PHE A 87 7.50 6.32 -10.98
CA PHE A 87 8.82 5.83 -10.54
C PHE A 87 8.94 4.33 -10.84
N ASP A 88 9.84 3.97 -11.76
CA ASP A 88 10.01 2.59 -12.18
C ASP A 88 10.55 1.69 -11.06
N GLN A 89 10.15 0.41 -11.08
CA GLN A 89 10.58 -0.64 -10.14
C GLN A 89 10.53 -0.21 -8.67
N THR A 90 9.52 0.57 -8.32
CA THR A 90 9.38 1.21 -7.00
C THR A 90 8.12 0.73 -6.32
N ASP A 91 8.25 0.27 -5.08
CA ASP A 91 7.12 -0.22 -4.27
C ASP A 91 6.92 0.56 -2.97
N ALA A 92 7.77 1.56 -2.71
CA ALA A 92 7.62 2.49 -1.60
C ALA A 92 7.95 3.93 -2.01
N LEU A 93 7.14 4.87 -1.52
CA LEU A 93 7.33 6.31 -1.70
C LEU A 93 7.26 7.00 -0.33
N TYR A 94 8.08 8.03 -0.11
CA TYR A 94 7.92 8.93 1.02
C TYR A 94 8.30 10.36 0.63
N THR A 95 7.81 11.34 1.40
CA THR A 95 8.15 12.75 1.23
C THR A 95 8.13 13.48 2.57
N LEU A 96 8.89 14.57 2.65
CA LEU A 96 8.82 15.57 3.70
C LEU A 96 8.22 16.90 3.17
N GLU A 97 7.87 16.93 1.87
CA GLU A 97 7.34 18.13 1.25
C GLU A 97 5.81 18.12 1.31
N PRO A 98 5.17 19.28 1.57
CA PRO A 98 3.72 19.39 1.64
C PRO A 98 3.06 19.23 0.28
N ASP A 99 1.75 19.10 0.29
CA ASP A 99 0.88 19.10 -0.89
C ASP A 99 1.15 18.01 -1.94
N LEU A 100 1.86 16.95 -1.57
CA LEU A 100 2.00 15.75 -2.40
C LEU A 100 1.08 14.64 -1.90
N LEU A 101 0.38 14.00 -2.83
CA LEU A 101 -0.42 12.79 -2.60
C LEU A 101 0.34 11.59 -3.10
N LEU A 102 0.78 10.72 -2.19
CA LEU A 102 1.44 9.46 -2.52
C LEU A 102 0.39 8.39 -2.77
N ALA A 103 0.49 7.70 -3.91
CA ALA A 103 -0.46 6.70 -4.38
C ALA A 103 0.22 5.35 -4.63
N ILE A 104 -0.33 4.30 -4.04
CA ILE A 104 0.00 2.90 -4.32
C ILE A 104 -1.28 2.11 -4.62
N PHE A 105 -1.15 1.00 -5.33
CA PHE A 105 -2.27 0.18 -5.77
C PHE A 105 -2.17 -1.23 -5.25
N THR A 106 -3.33 -1.79 -4.86
CA THR A 106 -3.42 -3.21 -4.48
C THR A 106 -4.67 -3.87 -5.06
N ALA A 107 -4.60 -5.18 -5.20
CA ALA A 107 -5.67 -6.15 -5.21
C ALA A 107 -5.07 -7.38 -4.54
N ASP A 108 -5.28 -7.52 -3.21
CA ASP A 108 -4.78 -8.54 -2.28
C ASP A 108 -3.49 -8.24 -1.51
N CYS A 109 -2.51 -7.57 -2.13
CA CYS A 109 -1.25 -7.24 -1.44
C CYS A 109 -1.48 -6.29 -0.26
N VAL A 110 -0.61 -6.33 0.74
CA VAL A 110 -0.69 -5.50 1.94
C VAL A 110 -0.25 -4.07 1.62
N PRO A 111 -1.14 -3.07 1.71
CA PRO A 111 -0.76 -1.67 1.65
C PRO A 111 -0.38 -1.18 3.04
N LEU A 112 0.62 -0.34 3.11
CA LEU A 112 1.05 0.32 4.34
C LEU A 112 1.17 1.81 4.07
N LEU A 113 0.43 2.62 4.81
CA LEU A 113 0.50 4.07 4.81
C LEU A 113 1.04 4.51 6.15
N PHE A 114 1.90 5.52 6.15
CA PHE A 114 2.51 6.00 7.40
C PHE A 114 2.76 7.50 7.38
N TYR A 115 2.80 8.09 8.56
CA TYR A 115 3.19 9.47 8.79
C TYR A 115 3.98 9.59 10.10
N ASP A 116 4.77 10.62 10.19
CA ASP A 116 5.43 11.02 11.44
C ASP A 116 4.62 12.13 12.12
N GLU A 117 4.43 12.00 13.44
CA GLU A 117 3.68 12.98 14.23
C GLU A 117 4.48 14.29 14.46
N GLU A 118 5.81 14.18 14.56
CA GLU A 118 6.70 15.29 14.88
C GLU A 118 7.31 16.00 13.65
N SER A 119 7.15 15.43 12.45
CA SER A 119 7.66 16.00 11.19
C SER A 119 6.60 16.00 10.08
N PRO A 120 6.84 16.69 8.95
CA PRO A 120 5.91 16.63 7.80
C PRO A 120 5.95 15.32 7.03
N LEU A 121 6.79 14.33 7.42
CA LEU A 121 6.98 13.11 6.67
C LEU A 121 5.69 12.28 6.54
N ILE A 122 5.42 11.86 5.30
CA ILE A 122 4.40 10.86 4.96
C ILE A 122 5.00 9.81 4.03
N GLY A 123 4.40 8.61 4.00
CA GLY A 123 4.84 7.57 3.07
C GLY A 123 3.80 6.49 2.80
N ALA A 124 4.06 5.71 1.75
CA ALA A 124 3.22 4.62 1.29
C ALA A 124 4.09 3.45 0.81
N ILE A 125 3.78 2.22 1.23
CA ILE A 125 4.48 0.99 0.84
C ILE A 125 3.48 -0.02 0.29
N HIS A 126 3.79 -0.59 -0.87
CA HIS A 126 3.15 -1.78 -1.40
C HIS A 126 3.94 -3.01 -0.98
N SER A 127 3.41 -3.80 -0.05
CA SER A 127 4.02 -5.04 0.42
C SER A 127 3.27 -6.27 -0.12
N GLY A 128 3.45 -6.57 -1.40
CA GLY A 128 3.12 -7.88 -1.93
C GLY A 128 4.06 -8.94 -1.33
N TRP A 129 3.69 -10.23 -1.38
CA TRP A 129 4.45 -11.28 -0.70
C TRP A 129 5.96 -11.28 -1.06
N ARG A 130 6.33 -10.98 -2.33
CA ARG A 130 7.74 -10.87 -2.75
C ARG A 130 8.44 -9.68 -2.10
N GLY A 131 7.76 -8.54 -1.96
CA GLY A 131 8.27 -7.39 -1.23
C GLY A 131 8.41 -7.68 0.27
N THR A 132 7.44 -8.41 0.86
CA THR A 132 7.49 -8.83 2.27
C THR A 132 8.70 -9.71 2.55
N VAL A 133 8.94 -10.75 1.74
CA VAL A 133 10.12 -11.63 1.94
C VAL A 133 11.45 -10.93 1.67
N GLN A 134 11.44 -9.86 0.88
CA GLN A 134 12.61 -8.99 0.67
C GLN A 134 12.75 -7.90 1.75
N ASN A 135 11.88 -7.89 2.76
CA ASN A 135 11.86 -6.92 3.86
C ASN A 135 11.68 -5.46 3.39
N ILE A 136 10.79 -5.19 2.42
CA ILE A 136 10.54 -3.84 1.91
C ILE A 136 10.19 -2.84 3.02
N THR A 137 9.40 -3.26 4.02
CA THR A 137 9.02 -2.42 5.16
C THR A 137 10.24 -1.94 5.93
N GLN A 138 11.13 -2.87 6.32
CA GLN A 138 12.35 -2.52 7.04
C GLN A 138 13.31 -1.71 6.17
N ALA A 139 13.47 -2.08 4.89
CA ALA A 139 14.33 -1.36 3.96
C ALA A 139 13.88 0.11 3.80
N THR A 140 12.56 0.34 3.74
CA THR A 140 11.99 1.69 3.65
C THR A 140 12.29 2.50 4.91
N PHE A 141 11.99 1.97 6.11
CA PHE A 141 12.24 2.69 7.36
C PHE A 141 13.75 2.91 7.60
N SER A 142 14.60 1.90 7.33
CA SER A 142 16.06 2.08 7.39
C SER A 142 16.52 3.21 6.46
N THR A 143 16.05 3.24 5.21
CA THR A 143 16.38 4.32 4.26
C THR A 143 15.97 5.69 4.79
N ILE A 144 14.79 5.80 5.41
CA ILE A 144 14.29 7.05 6.00
C ILE A 144 15.17 7.48 7.17
N PHE A 145 15.44 6.59 8.14
CA PHE A 145 16.20 6.94 9.34
C PHE A 145 17.69 7.20 9.03
N ASP A 146 18.28 6.50 8.06
CA ASP A 146 19.66 6.76 7.61
C ASP A 146 19.80 8.14 6.96
N ARG A 147 18.79 8.56 6.17
CA ARG A 147 18.79 9.87 5.49
C ARG A 147 18.36 11.01 6.40
N HIS A 148 17.55 10.72 7.42
CA HIS A 148 16.96 11.69 8.34
C HIS A 148 17.16 11.23 9.79
N PRO A 149 18.39 11.25 10.31
CA PRO A 149 18.75 10.66 11.62
C PRO A 149 18.13 11.38 12.83
N HIS A 150 17.48 12.52 12.60
CA HIS A 150 16.70 13.22 13.64
C HIS A 150 15.30 12.64 13.85
N LEU A 151 14.78 11.85 12.88
CA LEU A 151 13.49 11.19 12.99
C LEU A 151 13.60 9.96 13.90
N LYS A 152 12.55 9.71 14.68
CA LYS A 152 12.50 8.62 15.65
C LYS A 152 11.40 7.63 15.28
N PRO A 153 11.65 6.32 15.35
CA PRO A 153 10.62 5.31 15.01
C PRO A 153 9.36 5.40 15.88
N ASP A 154 9.46 5.81 17.13
CA ASP A 154 8.36 5.86 18.10
C ASP A 154 7.32 6.95 17.83
N THR A 155 7.65 7.95 16.99
CA THR A 155 6.71 9.01 16.57
C THR A 155 5.96 8.68 15.27
N PHE A 156 6.30 7.54 14.63
CA PHE A 156 5.64 7.11 13.39
C PHE A 156 4.34 6.37 13.67
N HIS A 157 3.29 6.74 12.93
CA HIS A 157 2.00 6.07 12.90
C HIS A 157 1.84 5.32 11.58
N VAL A 158 1.39 4.07 11.66
CA VAL A 158 1.27 3.15 10.53
C VAL A 158 -0.15 2.62 10.42
N GLN A 159 -0.70 2.64 9.21
CA GLN A 159 -1.96 2.02 8.85
C GLN A 159 -1.74 0.92 7.82
N LEU A 160 -1.99 -0.32 8.19
CA LEU A 160 -2.13 -1.44 7.26
C LEU A 160 -3.56 -1.48 6.73
N GLY A 161 -3.72 -1.46 5.42
CA GLY A 161 -5.03 -1.48 4.76
C GLY A 161 -5.53 -2.89 4.46
N PRO A 162 -6.67 -3.00 3.73
CA PRO A 162 -7.25 -4.26 3.28
C PRO A 162 -6.27 -5.09 2.45
N SER A 163 -6.30 -6.39 2.67
CA SER A 163 -5.51 -7.37 1.93
C SER A 163 -6.13 -8.76 2.12
N LEU A 164 -5.54 -9.81 1.57
CA LEU A 164 -5.96 -11.18 1.88
C LEU A 164 -5.81 -11.48 3.36
N SER A 165 -6.80 -12.14 3.94
CA SER A 165 -6.67 -12.79 5.24
C SER A 165 -5.79 -14.04 5.14
N PRO A 166 -5.30 -14.59 6.26
CA PRO A 166 -4.60 -15.86 6.27
C PRO A 166 -5.40 -16.99 5.63
N LEU A 167 -6.73 -16.99 5.77
CA LEU A 167 -7.61 -17.99 5.18
C LEU A 167 -7.52 -18.04 3.65
N HIS A 168 -7.38 -16.87 3.01
CA HIS A 168 -7.35 -16.75 1.55
C HIS A 168 -5.94 -16.56 0.98
N PHE A 169 -4.93 -16.35 1.83
CA PHE A 169 -3.55 -16.38 1.37
C PHE A 169 -2.95 -17.78 1.51
N GLU A 170 -3.57 -18.72 0.80
CA GLU A 170 -3.11 -20.08 0.59
C GLU A 170 -1.95 -20.09 -0.41
N VAL A 171 -0.86 -20.79 -0.09
CA VAL A 171 0.36 -20.84 -0.91
C VAL A 171 0.92 -22.26 -1.00
N ASP A 172 1.74 -22.49 -2.04
CA ASP A 172 2.49 -23.71 -2.23
C ASP A 172 3.83 -23.69 -1.48
N GLN A 173 4.54 -24.81 -1.51
CA GLN A 173 5.78 -25.02 -0.79
C GLN A 173 6.86 -24.00 -1.16
N ASP A 174 6.94 -23.57 -2.42
CA ASP A 174 7.93 -22.62 -2.91
C ASP A 174 7.81 -21.24 -2.26
N VAL A 175 6.59 -20.76 -2.03
CA VAL A 175 6.33 -19.51 -1.31
C VAL A 175 6.55 -19.68 0.19
N TYR A 176 6.07 -20.80 0.76
CA TYR A 176 6.30 -21.13 2.17
C TYR A 176 7.80 -21.10 2.54
N GLU A 177 8.66 -21.73 1.73
CA GLU A 177 10.10 -21.79 2.00
C GLU A 177 10.74 -20.39 2.07
N GLN A 178 10.20 -19.42 1.35
CA GLN A 178 10.69 -18.05 1.39
C GLN A 178 10.26 -17.32 2.68
N PHE A 179 9.04 -17.56 3.17
CA PHE A 179 8.58 -17.00 4.44
C PHE A 179 9.20 -17.68 5.67
N LYS A 180 9.42 -18.99 5.62
CA LYS A 180 10.00 -19.78 6.70
C LYS A 180 11.34 -19.24 7.24
N GLY A 181 12.12 -18.59 6.36
CA GLY A 181 13.39 -17.97 6.72
C GLY A 181 13.29 -16.63 7.43
N LEU A 182 12.08 -16.06 7.54
CA LEU A 182 11.86 -14.76 8.17
C LEU A 182 11.51 -14.94 9.66
N ASN A 183 12.26 -14.32 10.54
CA ASN A 183 11.94 -14.30 11.98
C ASN A 183 10.56 -13.66 12.24
N GLU A 184 10.18 -12.66 11.46
CA GLU A 184 8.92 -11.94 11.54
C GLU A 184 7.71 -12.77 11.11
N ALA A 185 7.93 -13.93 10.46
CA ALA A 185 6.89 -14.86 10.02
C ALA A 185 6.73 -16.09 10.91
N SER A 186 7.52 -16.23 11.98
CA SER A 186 7.62 -17.46 12.79
C SER A 186 6.27 -17.95 13.36
N ASP A 187 5.37 -17.04 13.69
CA ASP A 187 4.04 -17.31 14.23
C ASP A 187 2.89 -16.92 13.29
N CYS A 188 3.22 -16.69 12.01
CA CYS A 188 2.29 -16.22 10.98
C CYS A 188 1.97 -17.30 9.94
N ILE A 189 2.45 -18.54 10.11
CA ILE A 189 2.34 -19.62 9.14
C ILE A 189 1.61 -20.80 9.75
N SER A 190 0.63 -21.36 9.03
CA SER A 190 -0.05 -22.59 9.39
C SER A 190 -0.15 -23.54 8.20
N TYR A 191 -0.29 -24.83 8.46
CA TYR A 191 -0.43 -25.85 7.41
C TYR A 191 -1.81 -26.50 7.48
N ASP A 192 -2.53 -26.48 6.36
CA ASP A 192 -3.77 -27.23 6.19
C ASP A 192 -3.45 -28.61 5.62
N SER A 193 -3.53 -29.63 6.46
CA SER A 193 -3.24 -31.03 6.09
C SER A 193 -4.28 -31.62 5.14
N ALA A 194 -5.53 -31.15 5.17
CA ALA A 194 -6.58 -31.63 4.31
C ALA A 194 -6.40 -31.15 2.87
N ARG A 195 -6.00 -29.89 2.70
CA ARG A 195 -5.73 -29.27 1.39
C ARG A 195 -4.28 -29.44 0.95
N LYS A 196 -3.37 -29.82 1.84
CA LYS A 196 -1.91 -29.88 1.64
C LYS A 196 -1.34 -28.54 1.20
N LYS A 197 -1.80 -27.45 1.84
CA LYS A 197 -1.41 -26.08 1.54
C LYS A 197 -0.96 -25.34 2.80
N TRP A 198 -0.15 -24.33 2.60
CA TRP A 198 0.27 -23.39 3.63
C TRP A 198 -0.62 -22.15 3.61
N HIS A 199 -0.90 -21.60 4.77
CA HIS A 199 -1.60 -20.34 4.95
C HIS A 199 -0.68 -19.37 5.66
N ILE A 200 -0.59 -18.14 5.16
CA ILE A 200 0.32 -17.11 5.70
C ILE A 200 -0.47 -15.85 6.06
N ASP A 201 -0.28 -15.37 7.29
CA ASP A 201 -0.75 -14.05 7.69
C ASP A 201 0.27 -12.97 7.27
N ASN A 202 0.23 -12.58 5.99
CA ASN A 202 1.15 -11.58 5.46
C ASN A 202 0.98 -10.20 6.10
N ARG A 203 -0.25 -9.84 6.55
CA ARG A 203 -0.49 -8.59 7.31
C ARG A 203 0.27 -8.60 8.63
N ARG A 204 0.23 -9.72 9.33
CA ARG A 204 0.95 -9.88 10.60
C ARG A 204 2.46 -9.89 10.39
N VAL A 205 2.96 -10.51 9.33
CA VAL A 205 4.40 -10.42 8.99
C VAL A 205 4.82 -8.98 8.76
N VAL A 206 4.04 -8.20 7.98
CA VAL A 206 4.32 -6.77 7.74
C VAL A 206 4.24 -5.96 9.04
N LYS A 207 3.26 -6.24 9.91
CA LYS A 207 3.20 -5.64 11.26
C LYS A 207 4.46 -5.92 12.06
N ASN A 208 4.91 -7.19 12.09
CA ASN A 208 6.13 -7.59 12.80
C ASN A 208 7.38 -6.90 12.23
N GLN A 209 7.43 -6.66 10.92
CA GLN A 209 8.49 -5.87 10.28
C GLN A 209 8.46 -4.40 10.72
N CYS A 210 7.29 -3.80 10.93
CA CYS A 210 7.17 -2.45 11.50
C CYS A 210 7.70 -2.42 12.95
N LEU A 211 7.32 -3.39 13.78
CA LEU A 211 7.81 -3.50 15.16
C LEU A 211 9.33 -3.64 15.20
N LYS A 212 9.90 -4.46 14.32
CA LYS A 212 11.37 -4.61 14.20
C LYS A 212 12.07 -3.34 13.72
N ALA A 213 11.39 -2.50 12.94
CA ALA A 213 11.90 -1.18 12.57
C ALA A 213 11.84 -0.15 13.71
N GLY A 214 11.28 -0.53 14.88
CA GLY A 214 11.16 0.31 16.07
C GLY A 214 9.86 1.10 16.19
N ILE A 215 8.90 0.87 15.30
CA ILE A 215 7.57 1.49 15.41
C ILE A 215 6.83 0.89 16.61
N LEU A 216 6.22 1.74 17.44
CA LEU A 216 5.47 1.29 18.61
C LEU A 216 4.21 0.53 18.20
N GLU A 217 3.85 -0.53 18.95
CA GLU A 217 2.69 -1.35 18.63
C GLU A 217 1.37 -0.56 18.67
N GLU A 218 1.22 0.33 19.64
CA GLU A 218 0.07 1.23 19.77
C GLU A 218 -0.12 2.19 18.60
N ASN A 219 0.94 2.46 17.83
CA ASN A 219 0.94 3.31 16.64
C ASN A 219 0.63 2.53 15.36
N ILE A 220 0.49 1.19 15.43
CA ILE A 220 0.17 0.36 14.27
C ILE A 220 -1.32 0.00 14.27
N ARG A 221 -2.04 0.43 13.24
CA ARG A 221 -3.45 0.12 13.02
C ARG A 221 -3.60 -0.85 11.86
N LEU A 222 -4.51 -1.82 12.01
CA LEU A 222 -4.88 -2.76 10.95
C LEU A 222 -6.34 -2.55 10.56
N TYR A 223 -6.59 -2.44 9.26
CA TYR A 223 -7.95 -2.47 8.76
C TYR A 223 -8.34 -3.93 8.45
N PRO A 224 -9.38 -4.48 9.08
CA PRO A 224 -9.60 -5.94 9.12
C PRO A 224 -10.22 -6.52 7.83
N LEU A 225 -10.56 -5.70 6.84
CA LEU A 225 -11.25 -6.16 5.63
C LEU A 225 -10.38 -7.12 4.83
N ASP A 226 -10.95 -8.29 4.50
CA ASP A 226 -10.41 -9.24 3.55
C ASP A 226 -10.87 -8.85 2.13
N THR A 227 -9.92 -8.66 1.22
CA THR A 227 -10.22 -8.25 -0.16
C THR A 227 -10.94 -9.34 -0.96
N TYR A 228 -10.74 -10.62 -0.60
CA TYR A 228 -11.37 -11.76 -1.24
C TYR A 228 -12.86 -11.88 -0.93
N GLU A 229 -13.23 -11.75 0.35
CA GLU A 229 -14.62 -11.92 0.81
C GLU A 229 -15.47 -10.68 0.65
N SER A 230 -14.85 -9.50 0.67
CA SER A 230 -15.57 -8.25 0.73
C SER A 230 -16.20 -7.87 -0.61
N PRO A 231 -17.49 -7.54 -0.66
CA PRO A 231 -18.13 -6.99 -1.86
C PRO A 231 -17.56 -5.64 -2.28
N TYR A 232 -16.83 -4.96 -1.39
CA TYR A 232 -16.12 -3.71 -1.64
C TYR A 232 -14.66 -3.91 -2.03
N GLY A 233 -14.20 -5.17 -2.08
CA GLY A 233 -12.84 -5.56 -2.45
C GLY A 233 -12.64 -5.70 -3.96
N PHE A 234 -11.42 -5.42 -4.43
CA PHE A 234 -10.88 -6.00 -5.64
C PHE A 234 -9.88 -7.07 -5.23
N SER A 235 -10.08 -8.30 -5.65
CA SER A 235 -9.20 -9.42 -5.34
C SER A 235 -8.71 -10.11 -6.62
N TYR A 236 -7.40 -10.13 -6.79
CA TYR A 236 -6.76 -10.89 -7.85
C TYR A 236 -6.89 -12.40 -7.59
N ARG A 237 -6.84 -12.81 -6.32
CA ARG A 237 -7.00 -14.20 -5.89
C ARG A 237 -8.39 -14.76 -6.23
N GLU A 238 -9.44 -13.94 -6.08
CA GLU A 238 -10.82 -14.35 -6.33
C GLU A 238 -11.08 -14.61 -7.82
N ASN A 239 -10.69 -13.66 -8.70
CA ASN A 239 -11.14 -13.69 -10.09
C ASN A 239 -10.14 -13.11 -11.10
N HIS A 240 -8.86 -13.01 -10.75
CA HIS A 240 -7.78 -12.44 -11.58
C HIS A 240 -8.08 -11.03 -12.11
N THR A 241 -8.83 -10.23 -11.35
CA THR A 241 -9.22 -8.88 -11.77
C THR A 241 -8.02 -8.00 -12.10
N PRO A 242 -8.05 -7.26 -13.21
CA PRO A 242 -7.06 -6.21 -13.47
C PRO A 242 -7.31 -4.93 -12.64
N ARG A 243 -8.47 -4.83 -11.95
CA ARG A 243 -8.85 -3.66 -11.18
C ARG A 243 -8.01 -3.53 -9.92
N ARG A 244 -7.79 -2.30 -9.49
CA ARG A 244 -6.98 -1.97 -8.32
C ARG A 244 -7.66 -0.94 -7.43
N HIS A 245 -7.56 -1.14 -6.12
CA HIS A 245 -7.73 -0.10 -5.14
C HIS A 245 -6.58 0.89 -5.24
N LEU A 246 -6.84 2.15 -4.95
CA LEU A 246 -5.82 3.16 -4.70
C LEU A 246 -5.77 3.42 -3.19
N HIS A 247 -4.60 3.24 -2.60
CA HIS A 247 -4.30 3.69 -1.24
C HIS A 247 -3.53 4.99 -1.33
N PHE A 248 -3.89 5.95 -0.52
CA PHE A 248 -3.34 7.30 -0.60
C PHE A 248 -3.03 7.89 0.76
N ILE A 249 -2.03 8.72 0.77
CA ILE A 249 -1.74 9.63 1.87
C ILE A 249 -1.34 10.99 1.30
N TRP A 250 -1.88 12.04 1.89
CA TRP A 250 -1.61 13.44 1.54
C TRP A 250 -1.48 14.25 2.80
N ARG A 251 -0.53 15.17 2.83
CA ARG A 251 -0.32 16.15 3.90
C ARG A 251 -0.16 17.54 3.28
N LYS A 252 -0.86 18.52 3.92
CA LYS A 252 -0.81 19.94 3.54
C LYS A 252 0.51 20.57 3.97
#